data_30fb2541b5dcbae8f88cc01698b16bd6
#
_entry.id   30fb2541b5dcbae8f88cc01698b16bd6
#
_cell.length_a   1.000
_cell.length_b   1.000
_cell.length_c   1.000
_cell.angle_alpha   90.00
_cell.angle_beta   90.00
_cell.angle_gamma   90.00
#
_symmetry.space_group_name_H-M   'P 1'
#
loop_
_entity.id
_entity.type
_entity.pdbx_description
1 polymer ?
#
loop_
_entity_poly.entity_id
_entity_poly.type
_entity_poly.pdbx_seq_one_letter_code
_entity_poly.pdbx_strand_id
1 'polypeptide(L)'
;MIGGSWYLFNSSGQMLTGWQTINGQTYYLSDSGAMLTGWIQWGGRWYYLNTTPDQYQGALVKGRWWTVNGKACYLGADGARATGWTQVDGNWYYFYPDSGARAENTYVDSF
;
A
#
# COMPACT_ATOMS: atom_id res chain seq x y z
N MET A 1 -11.42 15.69 -11.11
CA MET A 1 -10.50 14.84 -11.91
C MET A 1 -10.11 15.59 -13.17
N ILE A 2 -8.84 15.61 -13.48
CA ILE A 2 -8.30 16.34 -14.64
C ILE A 2 -7.56 15.32 -15.51
N GLY A 3 -7.97 15.19 -16.79
CA GLY A 3 -7.32 14.28 -17.72
C GLY A 3 -7.33 12.83 -17.29
N GLY A 4 -8.34 12.38 -16.56
CA GLY A 4 -8.46 11.02 -16.06
C GLY A 4 -7.72 10.77 -14.75
N SER A 5 -7.11 11.78 -14.14
CA SER A 5 -6.38 11.65 -12.88
C SER A 5 -6.95 12.57 -11.81
N TRP A 6 -6.79 12.16 -10.55
CA TRP A 6 -7.17 12.98 -9.40
C TRP A 6 -5.97 13.78 -8.93
N TYR A 7 -6.22 15.04 -8.55
CA TYR A 7 -5.22 15.96 -8.04
C TYR A 7 -5.73 16.58 -6.76
N LEU A 8 -4.80 16.96 -5.86
CA LEU A 8 -5.13 17.64 -4.61
C LEU A 8 -4.52 19.02 -4.58
N PHE A 9 -5.30 19.96 -4.07
CA PHE A 9 -4.85 21.34 -3.90
C PHE A 9 -5.09 21.75 -2.45
N ASN A 10 -4.16 22.52 -1.88
CA ASN A 10 -4.37 23.07 -0.55
C ASN A 10 -5.30 24.28 -0.61
N SER A 11 -5.56 24.90 0.55
CA SER A 11 -6.49 26.03 0.61
C SER A 11 -5.99 27.28 -0.13
N SER A 12 -4.69 27.32 -0.42
CA SER A 12 -4.10 28.42 -1.23
C SER A 12 -4.11 28.12 -2.73
N GLY A 13 -4.68 26.97 -3.15
CA GLY A 13 -4.73 26.59 -4.55
C GLY A 13 -3.45 25.95 -5.06
N GLN A 14 -2.50 25.61 -4.19
CA GLN A 14 -1.25 24.99 -4.60
C GLN A 14 -1.44 23.49 -4.75
N MET A 15 -0.89 22.92 -5.83
CA MET A 15 -0.93 21.49 -6.08
C MET A 15 -0.05 20.75 -5.07
N LEU A 16 -0.60 19.67 -4.50
CA LEU A 16 0.13 18.85 -3.54
C LEU A 16 0.75 17.64 -4.23
N THR A 17 1.89 17.19 -3.72
CA THR A 17 2.61 16.01 -4.20
C THR A 17 3.06 15.16 -3.02
N GLY A 18 3.47 13.90 -3.29
CA GLY A 18 3.96 12.99 -2.26
C GLY A 18 2.83 12.46 -1.39
N TRP A 19 3.20 12.02 -0.19
CA TRP A 19 2.24 11.48 0.77
C TRP A 19 1.40 12.59 1.36
N GLN A 20 0.07 12.43 1.33
CA GLN A 20 -0.87 13.40 1.90
C GLN A 20 -1.94 12.66 2.68
N THR A 21 -2.29 13.17 3.85
CA THR A 21 -3.36 12.60 4.69
C THR A 21 -4.54 13.56 4.72
N ILE A 22 -5.71 13.04 4.33
CA ILE A 22 -6.94 13.84 4.26
C ILE A 22 -8.07 13.02 4.88
N ASN A 23 -8.73 13.58 5.88
CA ASN A 23 -9.87 12.93 6.56
C ASN A 23 -9.51 11.52 7.05
N GLY A 24 -8.30 11.35 7.57
CA GLY A 24 -7.86 10.07 8.12
C GLY A 24 -7.36 9.06 7.08
N GLN A 25 -7.40 9.39 5.80
CA GLN A 25 -6.91 8.53 4.73
C GLN A 25 -5.63 9.11 4.14
N THR A 26 -4.70 8.23 3.78
CA THR A 26 -3.41 8.63 3.22
C THR A 26 -3.36 8.28 1.74
N TYR A 27 -2.90 9.24 0.93
CA TYR A 27 -2.80 9.13 -0.53
C TYR A 27 -1.39 9.46 -0.97
N TYR A 28 -1.01 8.97 -2.14
CA TYR A 28 0.28 9.33 -2.73
C TYR A 28 0.07 9.98 -4.08
N LEU A 29 0.65 11.17 -4.22
CA LEU A 29 0.57 11.95 -5.46
C LEU A 29 1.95 12.00 -6.08
N SER A 30 2.02 11.73 -7.38
CA SER A 30 3.28 11.75 -8.12
C SER A 30 3.86 13.17 -8.17
N ASP A 31 5.08 13.31 -8.67
CA ASP A 31 5.71 14.62 -8.83
C ASP A 31 4.91 15.55 -9.73
N SER A 32 4.11 14.99 -10.64
CA SER A 32 3.19 15.78 -11.49
C SER A 32 1.87 16.08 -10.80
N GLY A 33 1.67 15.59 -9.58
CA GLY A 33 0.46 15.80 -8.80
C GLY A 33 -0.63 14.76 -9.01
N ALA A 34 -0.45 13.82 -9.92
CA ALA A 34 -1.47 12.81 -10.20
C ALA A 34 -1.52 11.78 -9.06
N MET A 35 -2.73 11.49 -8.57
CA MET A 35 -2.93 10.45 -7.55
C MET A 35 -2.65 9.07 -8.12
N LEU A 36 -1.86 8.28 -7.39
CA LEU A 36 -1.50 6.93 -7.80
C LEU A 36 -2.43 5.91 -7.14
N THR A 37 -2.58 4.76 -7.80
CA THR A 37 -3.32 3.62 -7.28
C THR A 37 -2.52 2.35 -7.53
N GLY A 38 -2.86 1.27 -6.79
CA GLY A 38 -2.17 -0.01 -6.93
C GLY A 38 -0.87 -0.05 -6.14
N TRP A 39 0.03 -0.94 -6.54
CA TRP A 39 1.30 -1.09 -5.85
C TRP A 39 2.25 0.06 -6.21
N ILE A 40 2.87 0.64 -5.18
CA ILE A 40 3.96 1.60 -5.37
C ILE A 40 5.13 1.19 -4.49
N GLN A 41 6.34 1.54 -4.92
CA GLN A 41 7.54 1.34 -4.12
C GLN A 41 8.06 2.69 -3.67
N TRP A 42 8.26 2.82 -2.36
CA TRP A 42 8.74 4.07 -1.78
C TRP A 42 9.65 3.75 -0.60
N GLY A 43 10.82 4.38 -0.58
CA GLY A 43 11.78 4.15 0.50
C GLY A 43 12.23 2.70 0.62
N GLY A 44 12.26 1.95 -0.48
CA GLY A 44 12.63 0.54 -0.48
C GLY A 44 11.54 -0.40 -0.05
N ARG A 45 10.34 0.09 0.20
CA ARG A 45 9.22 -0.73 0.65
C ARG A 45 8.04 -0.62 -0.30
N TRP A 46 7.16 -1.63 -0.29
CA TRP A 46 5.98 -1.67 -1.14
C TRP A 46 4.74 -1.29 -0.35
N TYR A 47 3.89 -0.49 -0.98
CA TYR A 47 2.61 -0.04 -0.42
C TYR A 47 1.52 -0.26 -1.45
N TYR A 48 0.29 -0.47 -0.97
CA TYR A 48 -0.85 -0.67 -1.86
C TYR A 48 -1.85 0.45 -1.67
N LEU A 49 -2.18 1.12 -2.77
CA LEU A 49 -3.18 2.19 -2.79
C LEU A 49 -4.43 1.64 -3.45
N ASN A 50 -5.57 1.82 -2.81
CA ASN A 50 -6.84 1.22 -3.23
C ASN A 50 -7.15 1.54 -4.69
N THR A 51 -7.43 0.49 -5.48
CA THR A 51 -7.73 0.64 -6.90
C THR A 51 -9.23 0.71 -7.17
N THR A 52 -10.08 0.39 -6.20
CA THR A 52 -11.53 0.40 -6.36
C THR A 52 -12.03 1.83 -6.61
N PRO A 53 -12.79 2.08 -7.68
CA PRO A 53 -13.24 3.43 -8.01
C PRO A 53 -14.44 3.84 -7.14
N ASP A 54 -14.19 4.03 -5.84
CA ASP A 54 -15.17 4.52 -4.89
C ASP A 54 -14.61 5.74 -4.16
N GLN A 55 -15.26 6.15 -3.06
CA GLN A 55 -14.82 7.34 -2.32
C GLN A 55 -13.43 7.20 -1.71
N TYR A 56 -12.91 5.98 -1.62
CA TYR A 56 -11.59 5.71 -1.05
C TYR A 56 -10.56 5.32 -2.10
N GLN A 57 -10.84 5.56 -3.38
CA GLN A 57 -9.86 5.27 -4.42
C GLN A 57 -8.56 6.02 -4.15
N GLY A 58 -7.43 5.30 -4.18
CA GLY A 58 -6.11 5.84 -3.88
C GLY A 58 -5.73 5.79 -2.41
N ALA A 59 -6.66 5.43 -1.51
CA ALA A 59 -6.35 5.39 -0.08
C ALA A 59 -5.38 4.25 0.24
N LEU A 60 -4.40 4.54 1.10
CA LEU A 60 -3.42 3.55 1.55
C LEU A 60 -4.12 2.43 2.33
N VAL A 61 -3.86 1.19 1.94
CA VAL A 61 -4.34 0.01 2.67
C VAL A 61 -3.32 -0.35 3.72
N LYS A 62 -3.74 -0.49 4.97
CA LYS A 62 -2.82 -0.75 6.08
C LYS A 62 -3.49 -1.52 7.20
N GLY A 63 -2.65 -2.17 8.02
CA GLY A 63 -3.09 -2.88 9.21
C GLY A 63 -3.98 -4.07 8.93
N ARG A 64 -3.79 -4.76 7.82
CA ARG A 64 -4.67 -5.86 7.45
C ARG A 64 -4.04 -6.80 6.45
N TRP A 65 -4.63 -8.00 6.39
CA TRP A 65 -4.36 -8.95 5.31
C TRP A 65 -4.94 -8.42 4.00
N TRP A 66 -4.22 -8.67 2.92
CA TRP A 66 -4.65 -8.22 1.61
C TRP A 66 -4.34 -9.30 0.58
N THR A 67 -5.30 -9.60 -0.28
CA THR A 67 -5.13 -10.63 -1.31
C THR A 67 -5.02 -9.96 -2.67
N VAL A 68 -3.95 -10.25 -3.38
CA VAL A 68 -3.73 -9.76 -4.74
C VAL A 68 -3.40 -10.95 -5.62
N ASN A 69 -4.13 -11.11 -6.71
CA ASN A 69 -3.94 -12.23 -7.66
C ASN A 69 -3.96 -13.59 -6.96
N GLY A 70 -4.85 -13.76 -5.97
CA GLY A 70 -5.00 -15.01 -5.25
C GLY A 70 -3.92 -15.28 -4.20
N LYS A 71 -3.00 -14.36 -3.98
CA LYS A 71 -1.93 -14.52 -3.01
C LYS A 71 -2.13 -13.57 -1.83
N ALA A 72 -2.03 -14.11 -0.61
CA ALA A 72 -2.20 -13.31 0.59
C ALA A 72 -0.89 -12.61 0.95
N CYS A 73 -0.98 -11.34 1.29
CA CYS A 73 0.12 -10.58 1.87
C CYS A 73 -0.40 -9.82 3.09
N TYR A 74 0.49 -9.23 3.86
CA TYR A 74 0.10 -8.45 5.02
C TYR A 74 0.67 -7.04 4.92
N LEU A 75 -0.21 -6.07 5.09
CA LEU A 75 0.17 -4.66 5.08
C LEU A 75 0.16 -4.18 6.52
N GLY A 76 1.32 -3.74 7.00
CA GLY A 76 1.49 -3.37 8.40
C GLY A 76 0.78 -2.10 8.79
N ALA A 77 0.97 -1.68 10.03
CA ALA A 77 0.28 -0.49 10.57
C ALA A 77 0.62 0.78 9.80
N ASP A 78 1.80 0.85 9.20
CA ASP A 78 2.24 1.99 8.38
C ASP A 78 1.94 1.79 6.88
N GLY A 79 1.35 0.65 6.52
CA GLY A 79 1.04 0.30 5.14
C GLY A 79 2.14 -0.47 4.43
N ALA A 80 3.34 -0.58 5.00
CA ALA A 80 4.43 -1.28 4.35
C ALA A 80 4.13 -2.79 4.28
N ARG A 81 4.38 -3.37 3.10
CA ARG A 81 4.18 -4.81 2.88
C ARG A 81 5.19 -5.61 3.69
N ALA A 82 4.71 -6.58 4.46
CA ALA A 82 5.57 -7.44 5.24
C ALA A 82 6.43 -8.33 4.35
N THR A 83 7.68 -8.54 4.76
CA THR A 83 8.61 -9.45 4.09
C THR A 83 9.36 -10.25 5.16
N GLY A 84 9.75 -11.49 4.80
CA GLY A 84 10.45 -12.36 5.73
C GLY A 84 9.53 -12.83 6.87
N TRP A 85 10.13 -13.20 7.97
CA TRP A 85 9.39 -13.66 9.14
C TRP A 85 8.67 -12.50 9.82
N THR A 86 7.36 -12.63 9.98
CA THR A 86 6.54 -11.57 10.56
C THR A 86 5.49 -12.19 11.47
N GLN A 87 5.33 -11.62 12.66
CA GLN A 87 4.30 -12.07 13.59
C GLN A 87 3.04 -11.24 13.41
N VAL A 88 1.92 -11.92 13.17
CA VAL A 88 0.61 -11.26 13.02
C VAL A 88 -0.37 -11.96 13.97
N ASP A 89 -0.93 -11.18 14.88
CA ASP A 89 -1.90 -11.69 15.88
C ASP A 89 -1.39 -12.92 16.63
N GLY A 90 -0.10 -12.90 17.00
CA GLY A 90 0.51 -13.97 17.77
C GLY A 90 1.02 -15.16 16.97
N ASN A 91 0.78 -15.19 15.68
CA ASN A 91 1.23 -16.28 14.81
C ASN A 91 2.35 -15.82 13.90
N TRP A 92 3.30 -16.71 13.62
CA TRP A 92 4.42 -16.41 12.74
C TRP A 92 4.10 -16.83 11.32
N TYR A 93 4.38 -15.93 10.37
CA TYR A 93 4.22 -16.15 8.93
C TYR A 93 5.49 -15.75 8.22
N TYR A 94 5.76 -16.38 7.08
CA TYR A 94 6.85 -15.97 6.23
C TYR A 94 6.29 -15.41 4.93
N PHE A 95 6.76 -14.22 4.57
CA PHE A 95 6.35 -13.55 3.33
C PHE A 95 7.56 -13.47 2.41
N TYR A 96 7.41 -13.98 1.19
CA TYR A 96 8.50 -13.97 0.22
C TYR A 96 8.89 -12.52 -0.10
N PRO A 97 10.20 -12.16 0.02
CA PRO A 97 10.61 -10.75 -0.14
C PRO A 97 10.31 -10.15 -1.50
N ASP A 98 10.34 -10.96 -2.56
CA ASP A 98 10.13 -10.46 -3.92
C ASP A 98 8.66 -10.22 -4.25
N SER A 99 7.76 -11.11 -3.81
CA SER A 99 6.33 -11.04 -4.14
C SER A 99 5.47 -10.53 -2.98
N GLY A 100 5.97 -10.62 -1.74
CA GLY A 100 5.17 -10.36 -0.55
C GLY A 100 4.15 -11.44 -0.25
N ALA A 101 4.11 -12.52 -1.04
CA ALA A 101 3.14 -13.59 -0.84
C ALA A 101 3.48 -14.39 0.41
N ARG A 102 2.45 -14.82 1.13
CA ARG A 102 2.61 -15.69 2.29
C ARG A 102 3.03 -17.09 1.84
N ALA A 103 4.04 -17.65 2.50
CA ALA A 103 4.45 -19.02 2.25
C ALA A 103 3.37 -19.98 2.77
N GLU A 104 2.99 -20.96 1.94
CA GLU A 104 1.95 -21.91 2.29
C GLU A 104 2.39 -23.33 1.97
N ASN A 105 2.16 -24.25 2.90
CA ASN A 105 2.41 -25.68 2.69
C ASN A 105 3.81 -25.98 2.17
N THR A 106 4.80 -25.26 2.71
CA THR A 106 6.19 -25.41 2.27
C THR A 106 7.13 -25.20 3.46
N TYR A 107 8.40 -25.50 3.26
CA TYR A 107 9.42 -25.27 4.26
C TYR A 107 10.24 -24.03 3.91
N VAL A 108 10.54 -23.24 4.93
CA VAL A 108 11.44 -22.11 4.82
C VAL A 108 12.59 -22.37 5.77
N ASP A 109 13.81 -22.47 5.26
CA ASP A 109 14.95 -23.00 6.00
C ASP A 109 15.73 -21.95 6.78
N SER A 110 15.32 -20.70 6.76
CA SER A 110 15.99 -19.68 7.56
C SER A 110 14.97 -18.89 8.35
N PHE A 111 15.38 -18.56 9.57
CA PHE A 111 14.51 -17.86 10.50
C PHE A 111 15.14 -16.53 10.88
#